data_a2d12590f3927d7553ee2553cc0944ff
#
_entry.id   a2d12590f3927d7553ee2553cc0944ff
#
_cell.length_a   1.000
_cell.length_b   1.000
_cell.length_c   1.000
_cell.angle_alpha   90.00
_cell.angle_beta   90.00
_cell.angle_gamma   90.00
#
_symmetry.space_group_name_H-M   'P 1'
#
loop_
_entity.id
_entity.type
_entity.pdbx_description
1 polymer ?
#
loop_
_entity_poly.entity_id
_entity_poly.type
_entity_poly.pdbx_seq_one_letter_code
_entity_poly.pdbx_strand_id
1 'polypeptide(L)'
;MNCIIYLVRTSDKDVEQFNESLELLEKNLLNYTDSTDVLVFVEESFEPYKSKVKTNLELLYQTIEFDLPEYPPEILENIPEFYPHPTHGNGPIEWGHPGFTMGYRHMCRMFSGEVYKFPIVQEYEYYIRLDTDSFIHTPLGYDIFKWAKDNECWYGYIAPAVQQDNEKVVEGLSEF
;
A
#
# COMPACT_ATOMS: atom_id res chain seq x y z
N MET A 1 6.45 6.53 -18.65
CA MET A 1 5.49 5.43 -18.37
C MET A 1 5.02 5.56 -16.93
N ASN A 2 3.79 5.21 -16.62
CA ASN A 2 3.22 5.39 -15.28
C ASN A 2 2.67 4.06 -14.78
N CYS A 3 2.49 3.91 -13.46
CA CYS A 3 1.84 2.71 -12.94
C CYS A 3 0.91 2.98 -11.75
N ILE A 4 0.02 2.03 -11.54
CA ILE A 4 -0.76 1.90 -10.32
C ILE A 4 -0.12 0.78 -9.50
N ILE A 5 0.09 1.00 -8.21
CA ILE A 5 0.71 0.02 -7.33
C ILE A 5 -0.31 -0.44 -6.29
N TYR A 6 -0.48 -1.76 -6.22
CA TYR A 6 -1.20 -2.45 -5.15
C TYR A 6 -0.27 -3.33 -4.34
N LEU A 7 -0.55 -3.47 -3.06
CA LEU A 7 -0.04 -4.54 -2.21
C LEU A 7 -1.23 -5.39 -1.76
N VAL A 8 -1.27 -6.64 -2.20
CA VAL A 8 -2.42 -7.52 -1.98
C VAL A 8 -2.05 -8.62 -0.99
N ARG A 9 -2.82 -8.71 0.08
CA ARG A 9 -2.65 -9.71 1.10
C ARG A 9 -3.35 -11.02 0.70
N THR A 10 -2.82 -12.15 1.15
CA THR A 10 -3.35 -13.48 0.92
C THR A 10 -4.60 -13.74 1.76
N SER A 11 -5.74 -13.25 1.33
CA SER A 11 -7.05 -13.56 1.92
C SER A 11 -8.19 -13.44 0.90
N ASP A 12 -9.27 -14.20 1.09
CA ASP A 12 -10.43 -14.12 0.20
C ASP A 12 -11.07 -12.73 0.22
N LYS A 13 -11.13 -12.10 1.39
CA LYS A 13 -11.66 -10.74 1.54
C LYS A 13 -10.84 -9.71 0.75
N ASP A 14 -9.52 -9.77 0.86
CA ASP A 14 -8.65 -8.81 0.14
C ASP A 14 -8.74 -9.01 -1.38
N VAL A 15 -8.88 -10.25 -1.85
CA VAL A 15 -9.09 -10.54 -3.29
C VAL A 15 -10.45 -10.04 -3.77
N GLU A 16 -11.51 -10.18 -2.97
CA GLU A 16 -12.83 -9.67 -3.32
C GLU A 16 -12.82 -8.14 -3.46
N GLN A 17 -12.24 -7.44 -2.47
CA GLN A 17 -12.07 -6.00 -2.52
C GLN A 17 -11.16 -5.56 -3.68
N PHE A 18 -10.09 -6.30 -3.93
CA PHE A 18 -9.18 -6.02 -5.05
C PHE A 18 -9.89 -6.15 -6.41
N ASN A 19 -10.73 -7.16 -6.60
CA ASN A 19 -11.52 -7.32 -7.82
C ASN A 19 -12.45 -6.12 -8.06
N GLU A 20 -13.14 -5.63 -7.01
CA GLU A 20 -13.98 -4.44 -7.10
C GLU A 20 -13.15 -3.19 -7.39
N SER A 21 -12.01 -3.05 -6.71
CA SER A 21 -11.09 -1.92 -6.94
C SER A 21 -10.58 -1.89 -8.38
N LEU A 22 -10.20 -3.04 -8.95
CA LEU A 22 -9.73 -3.15 -10.34
C LEU A 22 -10.82 -2.78 -11.36
N GLU A 23 -12.06 -3.22 -11.15
CA GLU A 23 -13.18 -2.86 -12.01
C GLU A 23 -13.41 -1.34 -12.03
N LEU A 24 -13.42 -0.73 -10.84
CA LEU A 24 -13.60 0.70 -10.71
C LEU A 24 -12.39 1.50 -11.22
N LEU A 25 -11.17 0.99 -11.03
CA LEU A 25 -9.94 1.55 -11.55
C LEU A 25 -9.98 1.62 -13.08
N GLU A 26 -10.28 0.51 -13.75
CA GLU A 26 -10.38 0.44 -15.20
C GLU A 26 -11.38 1.48 -15.72
N LYS A 27 -12.58 1.46 -15.16
CA LYS A 27 -13.69 2.31 -15.58
C LYS A 27 -13.45 3.80 -15.33
N ASN A 28 -12.92 4.16 -14.17
CA ASN A 28 -12.99 5.52 -13.67
C ASN A 28 -11.64 6.25 -13.66
N LEU A 29 -10.53 5.52 -13.90
CA LEU A 29 -9.20 6.13 -13.98
C LEU A 29 -8.47 5.72 -15.27
N LEU A 30 -8.25 4.41 -15.51
CA LEU A 30 -7.40 3.96 -16.63
C LEU A 30 -7.96 4.35 -18.00
N ASN A 31 -9.27 4.44 -18.16
CA ASN A 31 -9.90 4.95 -19.38
C ASN A 31 -9.55 6.42 -19.71
N TYR A 32 -8.94 7.13 -18.78
CA TYR A 32 -8.53 8.53 -18.93
C TYR A 32 -7.03 8.73 -18.97
N THR A 33 -6.23 7.66 -18.74
CA THR A 33 -4.77 7.72 -18.74
C THR A 33 -4.20 7.07 -19.99
N ASP A 34 -3.09 7.61 -20.47
CA ASP A 34 -2.25 6.92 -21.45
C ASP A 34 -1.56 5.73 -20.75
N SER A 35 -1.03 4.80 -21.55
CA SER A 35 -0.23 3.63 -21.16
C SER A 35 0.19 3.57 -19.68
N THR A 36 -0.68 2.99 -18.85
CA THR A 36 -0.50 2.88 -17.40
C THR A 36 -0.56 1.42 -16.99
N ASP A 37 0.50 0.90 -16.41
CA ASP A 37 0.60 -0.46 -15.94
C ASP A 37 -0.03 -0.62 -14.54
N VAL A 38 -0.47 -1.84 -14.23
CA VAL A 38 -0.94 -2.20 -12.88
C VAL A 38 0.03 -3.19 -12.27
N LEU A 39 0.82 -2.70 -11.31
CA LEU A 39 1.83 -3.47 -10.60
C LEU A 39 1.29 -3.97 -9.27
N VAL A 40 1.34 -5.28 -9.05
CA VAL A 40 0.73 -5.95 -7.91
C VAL A 40 1.81 -6.65 -7.09
N PHE A 41 2.10 -6.10 -5.93
CA PHE A 41 3.00 -6.73 -4.95
C PHE A 41 2.25 -7.76 -4.14
N VAL A 42 2.81 -8.96 -4.05
CA VAL A 42 2.23 -10.10 -3.34
C VAL A 42 3.31 -10.93 -2.66
N GLU A 43 2.96 -11.61 -1.58
CA GLU A 43 3.82 -12.67 -1.03
C GLU A 43 3.65 -13.96 -1.83
N GLU A 44 4.60 -14.90 -1.72
CA GLU A 44 4.55 -16.20 -2.42
C GLU A 44 3.26 -16.99 -2.12
N SER A 45 2.74 -16.82 -0.90
CA SER A 45 1.48 -17.41 -0.44
C SER A 45 0.25 -16.99 -1.28
N PHE A 46 0.36 -15.93 -2.08
CA PHE A 46 -0.71 -15.44 -2.95
C PHE A 46 -0.88 -16.26 -4.23
N GLU A 47 0.07 -17.10 -4.61
CA GLU A 47 0.03 -17.83 -5.89
C GLU A 47 -1.30 -18.56 -6.15
N PRO A 48 -1.89 -19.31 -5.21
CA PRO A 48 -3.20 -19.94 -5.41
C PRO A 48 -4.36 -18.93 -5.60
N TYR A 49 -4.20 -17.72 -5.11
CA TYR A 49 -5.22 -16.68 -5.17
C TYR A 49 -5.25 -15.93 -6.50
N LYS A 50 -4.18 -15.98 -7.30
CA LYS A 50 -4.15 -15.36 -8.63
C LYS A 50 -5.32 -15.82 -9.51
N SER A 51 -5.72 -17.09 -9.40
CA SER A 51 -6.85 -17.64 -10.14
C SER A 51 -8.22 -17.08 -9.73
N LYS A 52 -8.30 -16.42 -8.57
CA LYS A 52 -9.51 -15.76 -8.04
C LYS A 52 -9.60 -14.29 -8.44
N VAL A 53 -8.52 -13.72 -8.98
CA VAL A 53 -8.51 -12.34 -9.48
C VAL A 53 -9.27 -12.28 -10.78
N LYS A 54 -10.27 -11.40 -10.85
CA LYS A 54 -11.20 -11.26 -11.97
C LYS A 54 -11.01 -9.89 -12.61
N THR A 55 -10.26 -9.85 -13.69
CA THR A 55 -10.03 -8.61 -14.44
C THR A 55 -9.65 -8.91 -15.88
N ASN A 56 -9.88 -7.94 -16.78
CA ASN A 56 -9.35 -7.97 -18.15
C ASN A 56 -8.02 -7.20 -18.24
N LEU A 57 -7.61 -6.51 -17.18
CA LEU A 57 -6.35 -5.78 -17.13
C LEU A 57 -5.17 -6.75 -17.13
N GLU A 58 -4.11 -6.37 -17.80
CA GLU A 58 -2.82 -7.03 -17.64
C GLU A 58 -2.21 -6.60 -16.30
N LEU A 59 -1.97 -7.57 -15.41
CA LEU A 59 -1.39 -7.33 -14.10
C LEU A 59 0.05 -7.80 -14.06
N LEU A 60 0.96 -6.91 -13.66
CA LEU A 60 2.38 -7.22 -13.44
C LEU A 60 2.58 -7.61 -11.98
N TYR A 61 2.81 -8.89 -11.71
CA TYR A 61 3.02 -9.39 -10.35
C TYR A 61 4.47 -9.31 -9.95
N GLN A 62 4.74 -8.70 -8.79
CA GLN A 62 6.03 -8.68 -8.13
C GLN A 62 5.91 -9.41 -6.79
N THR A 63 6.61 -10.55 -6.69
CA THR A 63 6.69 -11.26 -5.40
C THR A 63 7.62 -10.52 -4.45
N ILE A 64 7.20 -10.39 -3.21
CA ILE A 64 7.97 -9.80 -2.12
C ILE A 64 7.99 -10.75 -0.92
N GLU A 65 8.99 -10.56 -0.09
CA GLU A 65 9.11 -11.21 1.21
C GLU A 65 9.28 -10.13 2.27
N PHE A 66 8.57 -10.29 3.38
CA PHE A 66 8.65 -9.36 4.49
C PHE A 66 9.47 -9.97 5.63
N ASP A 67 10.75 -9.68 5.62
CA ASP A 67 11.64 -10.04 6.72
C ASP A 67 11.46 -9.10 7.91
N LEU A 68 11.67 -9.65 9.12
CA LEU A 68 11.84 -8.82 10.29
C LEU A 68 13.12 -8.00 10.14
N PRO A 69 13.08 -6.70 10.39
CA PRO A 69 14.30 -5.90 10.42
C PRO A 69 15.30 -6.47 11.43
N GLU A 70 16.58 -6.35 11.13
CA GLU A 70 17.63 -6.62 12.11
C GLU A 70 17.56 -5.57 13.22
N TYR A 71 16.94 -5.92 14.31
CA TYR A 71 16.92 -5.09 15.51
C TYR A 71 18.08 -5.48 16.46
N PRO A 72 18.60 -4.53 17.23
CA PRO A 72 19.49 -4.85 18.33
C PRO A 72 18.86 -5.89 19.27
N PRO A 73 19.67 -6.81 19.86
CA PRO A 73 19.15 -7.88 20.70
C PRO A 73 18.23 -7.41 21.85
N GLU A 74 18.55 -6.27 22.44
CA GLU A 74 17.77 -5.66 23.53
C GLU A 74 16.38 -5.20 23.08
N ILE A 75 16.21 -4.90 21.80
CA ILE A 75 14.87 -4.60 21.22
C ILE A 75 14.15 -5.89 20.91
N LEU A 76 14.84 -6.90 20.35
CA LEU A 76 14.27 -8.20 20.02
C LEU A 76 13.70 -8.92 21.26
N GLU A 77 14.36 -8.80 22.41
CA GLU A 77 13.89 -9.39 23.67
C GLU A 77 12.53 -8.83 24.11
N ASN A 78 12.22 -7.60 23.73
CA ASN A 78 10.97 -6.92 24.12
C ASN A 78 9.88 -6.96 23.03
N ILE A 79 10.24 -7.29 21.79
CA ILE A 79 9.29 -7.41 20.69
C ILE A 79 8.22 -8.50 20.91
N PRO A 80 8.54 -9.70 21.45
CA PRO A 80 7.56 -10.77 21.61
C PRO A 80 6.33 -10.42 22.45
N GLU A 81 6.44 -9.49 23.37
CA GLU A 81 5.27 -9.03 24.16
C GLU A 81 4.34 -8.14 23.31
N PHE A 82 4.88 -7.54 22.26
CA PHE A 82 4.16 -6.64 21.37
C PHE A 82 3.82 -7.27 20.01
N TYR A 83 4.31 -8.49 19.73
CA TYR A 83 4.19 -9.18 18.45
C TYR A 83 3.85 -10.67 18.62
N PRO A 84 3.05 -11.19 17.78
CA PRO A 84 1.97 -10.59 17.00
C PRO A 84 0.66 -10.84 17.70
N HIS A 85 -0.19 -9.83 17.88
CA HIS A 85 -1.58 -10.13 18.16
C HIS A 85 -2.22 -10.56 16.82
N PRO A 86 -2.70 -11.80 16.68
CA PRO A 86 -3.12 -12.33 15.38
C PRO A 86 -4.36 -11.62 14.81
N THR A 87 -5.07 -10.83 15.59
CA THR A 87 -6.35 -10.26 15.18
C THR A 87 -6.46 -8.74 15.30
N HIS A 88 -5.68 -8.09 16.16
CA HIS A 88 -5.90 -6.68 16.50
C HIS A 88 -4.64 -5.81 16.48
N GLY A 89 -3.49 -6.33 16.07
CA GLY A 89 -2.23 -5.60 16.12
C GLY A 89 -1.68 -5.44 17.52
N ASN A 90 -0.64 -4.65 17.69
CA ASN A 90 0.31 -4.78 18.78
C ASN A 90 0.66 -3.44 19.38
N GLY A 91 -0.31 -2.75 19.88
CA GLY A 91 -0.06 -1.61 20.77
C GLY A 91 -0.34 -1.98 22.20
N PRO A 92 0.29 -1.35 23.18
CA PRO A 92 -0.13 -1.44 24.56
C PRO A 92 -1.60 -1.04 24.66
N ILE A 93 -2.40 -1.87 25.33
CA ILE A 93 -3.84 -1.60 25.57
C ILE A 93 -4.02 -0.25 26.29
N GLU A 94 -3.04 0.15 27.07
CA GLU A 94 -2.97 1.45 27.75
C GLU A 94 -3.05 2.67 26.85
N TRP A 95 -2.79 2.52 25.53
CA TRP A 95 -2.94 3.60 24.55
C TRP A 95 -4.37 3.70 24.01
N GLY A 96 -5.30 2.88 24.50
CA GLY A 96 -6.68 2.85 24.03
C GLY A 96 -6.86 2.42 22.58
N HIS A 97 -5.80 1.87 21.97
CA HIS A 97 -5.76 1.44 20.58
C HIS A 97 -5.25 0.01 20.51
N PRO A 98 -5.94 -0.90 19.82
CA PRO A 98 -5.53 -2.30 19.71
C PRO A 98 -4.20 -2.53 18.98
N GLY A 99 -3.57 -1.47 18.49
CA GLY A 99 -2.34 -1.53 17.68
C GLY A 99 -2.58 -2.04 16.27
N PHE A 100 -1.50 -2.20 15.53
CA PHE A 100 -1.53 -2.65 14.14
C PHE A 100 -0.86 -4.01 13.99
N THR A 101 -1.37 -4.84 13.08
CA THR A 101 -0.79 -6.15 12.76
C THR A 101 0.61 -6.00 12.16
N MET A 102 1.40 -7.06 12.20
CA MET A 102 2.71 -7.09 11.52
C MET A 102 2.57 -6.77 10.03
N GLY A 103 1.58 -7.35 9.36
CA GLY A 103 1.32 -7.06 7.96
C GLY A 103 1.11 -5.57 7.69
N TYR A 104 0.37 -4.88 8.55
CA TYR A 104 0.20 -3.44 8.43
C TYR A 104 1.54 -2.68 8.58
N ARG A 105 2.37 -3.07 9.54
CA ARG A 105 3.69 -2.45 9.75
C ARG A 105 4.64 -2.71 8.58
N HIS A 106 4.63 -3.93 8.04
CA HIS A 106 5.38 -4.25 6.84
C HIS A 106 4.93 -3.42 5.64
N MET A 107 3.62 -3.27 5.45
CA MET A 107 3.05 -2.39 4.43
C MET A 107 3.54 -0.94 4.61
N CYS A 108 3.46 -0.40 5.83
CA CYS A 108 3.93 0.96 6.11
C CYS A 108 5.43 1.10 5.80
N ARG A 109 6.27 0.14 6.23
CA ARG A 109 7.71 0.14 5.95
C ARG A 109 7.99 0.11 4.45
N MET A 110 7.29 -0.77 3.73
CA MET A 110 7.43 -0.89 2.28
C MET A 110 7.16 0.45 1.59
N PHE A 111 6.01 1.06 1.87
CA PHE A 111 5.63 2.31 1.21
C PHE A 111 6.35 3.56 1.73
N SER A 112 7.00 3.48 2.89
CA SER A 112 7.85 4.57 3.40
C SER A 112 9.20 4.70 2.70
N GLY A 113 9.65 3.66 1.97
CA GLY A 113 10.95 3.75 1.30
C GLY A 113 11.40 2.50 0.55
N GLU A 114 10.92 1.31 0.91
CA GLU A 114 11.40 0.08 0.26
C GLU A 114 10.86 -0.06 -1.16
N VAL A 115 9.65 0.41 -1.43
CA VAL A 115 9.02 0.37 -2.75
C VAL A 115 9.90 0.98 -3.83
N TYR A 116 10.63 2.05 -3.51
CA TYR A 116 11.53 2.71 -4.48
C TYR A 116 12.79 1.92 -4.81
N LYS A 117 13.11 0.88 -4.06
CA LYS A 117 14.28 0.03 -4.29
C LYS A 117 14.01 -1.07 -5.33
N PHE A 118 12.74 -1.34 -5.63
CA PHE A 118 12.40 -2.34 -6.64
C PHE A 118 12.73 -1.83 -8.04
N PRO A 119 13.58 -2.54 -8.84
CA PRO A 119 13.96 -2.13 -10.17
C PRO A 119 12.75 -1.86 -11.08
N ILE A 120 11.71 -2.70 -10.96
CA ILE A 120 10.49 -2.53 -11.74
C ILE A 120 9.78 -1.20 -11.44
N VAL A 121 9.84 -0.68 -10.22
CA VAL A 121 9.24 0.61 -9.85
C VAL A 121 10.04 1.77 -10.42
N GLN A 122 11.37 1.61 -10.53
CA GLN A 122 12.26 2.66 -11.02
C GLN A 122 12.12 2.90 -12.54
N GLU A 123 11.40 2.03 -13.26
CA GLU A 123 11.12 2.21 -14.68
C GLU A 123 9.99 3.23 -14.95
N TYR A 124 9.25 3.61 -13.89
CA TYR A 124 8.10 4.51 -13.99
C TYR A 124 8.44 5.93 -13.54
N GLU A 125 7.89 6.91 -14.26
CA GLU A 125 8.03 8.34 -13.95
C GLU A 125 7.14 8.74 -12.78
N TYR A 126 5.91 8.21 -12.76
CA TYR A 126 4.92 8.41 -11.70
C TYR A 126 4.25 7.10 -11.31
N TYR A 127 3.85 7.00 -10.06
CA TYR A 127 2.93 5.95 -9.64
C TYR A 127 1.84 6.48 -8.72
N ILE A 128 0.72 5.78 -8.69
CA ILE A 128 -0.33 5.96 -7.69
C ILE A 128 -0.39 4.69 -6.86
N ARG A 129 -0.27 4.82 -5.54
CA ARG A 129 -0.55 3.74 -4.60
C ARG A 129 -2.04 3.67 -4.32
N LEU A 130 -2.60 2.47 -4.45
CA LEU A 130 -3.96 2.15 -4.02
C LEU A 130 -3.92 0.95 -3.06
N ASP A 131 -4.76 0.98 -2.05
CA ASP A 131 -5.02 -0.18 -1.21
C ASP A 131 -6.14 -1.03 -1.86
N THR A 132 -6.28 -2.31 -1.48
CA THR A 132 -7.27 -3.22 -2.10
C THR A 132 -8.72 -2.75 -1.93
N ASP A 133 -8.98 -1.93 -0.94
CA ASP A 133 -10.27 -1.29 -0.65
C ASP A 133 -10.34 0.18 -1.11
N SER A 134 -9.47 0.58 -2.02
CA SER A 134 -9.53 1.89 -2.65
C SER A 134 -10.51 1.87 -3.84
N PHE A 135 -11.70 2.43 -3.65
CA PHE A 135 -12.78 2.42 -4.64
C PHE A 135 -12.94 3.78 -5.30
N ILE A 136 -12.57 3.87 -6.57
CA ILE A 136 -12.71 5.11 -7.36
C ILE A 136 -14.11 5.15 -7.98
N HIS A 137 -15.10 5.63 -7.23
CA HIS A 137 -16.51 5.58 -7.63
C HIS A 137 -16.90 6.55 -8.75
N THR A 138 -16.11 7.60 -8.97
CA THR A 138 -16.43 8.64 -9.94
C THR A 138 -15.35 8.72 -11.01
N PRO A 139 -15.71 8.81 -12.30
CA PRO A 139 -14.75 9.03 -13.36
C PRO A 139 -13.90 10.28 -13.13
N LEU A 140 -12.58 10.12 -13.29
CA LEU A 140 -11.65 11.25 -13.13
C LEU A 140 -11.85 12.32 -14.20
N GLY A 141 -12.14 11.90 -15.44
CA GLY A 141 -12.40 12.78 -16.55
C GLY A 141 -11.17 13.46 -17.17
N TYR A 142 -9.97 13.16 -16.66
CA TYR A 142 -8.70 13.67 -17.18
C TYR A 142 -7.56 12.70 -16.84
N ASP A 143 -6.44 12.80 -17.54
CA ASP A 143 -5.23 12.04 -17.22
C ASP A 143 -4.51 12.69 -16.02
N ILE A 144 -4.54 12.01 -14.88
CA ILE A 144 -3.94 12.49 -13.64
C ILE A 144 -2.41 12.55 -13.71
N PHE A 145 -1.77 11.63 -14.43
CA PHE A 145 -0.32 11.61 -14.58
C PHE A 145 0.16 12.75 -15.50
N LYS A 146 -0.57 12.97 -16.61
CA LYS A 146 -0.31 14.11 -17.45
C LYS A 146 -0.52 15.41 -16.69
N TRP A 147 -1.59 15.51 -15.92
CA TRP A 147 -1.85 16.68 -15.09
C TRP A 147 -0.73 16.92 -14.09
N ALA A 148 -0.26 15.88 -13.40
CA ALA A 148 0.84 15.99 -12.43
C ALA A 148 2.13 16.47 -13.10
N LYS A 149 2.45 15.96 -14.28
CA LYS A 149 3.62 16.37 -15.08
C LYS A 149 3.52 17.82 -15.53
N ASP A 150 2.38 18.21 -16.10
CA ASP A 150 2.15 19.57 -16.64
C ASP A 150 2.15 20.64 -15.53
N ASN A 151 1.85 20.24 -14.27
CA ASN A 151 1.84 21.13 -13.11
C ASN A 151 3.06 20.97 -12.20
N GLU A 152 4.09 20.24 -12.64
CA GLU A 152 5.32 19.98 -11.86
C GLU A 152 5.01 19.40 -10.45
N CYS A 153 3.96 18.57 -10.36
CA CYS A 153 3.52 17.96 -9.11
C CYS A 153 4.36 16.71 -8.82
N TRP A 154 5.16 16.75 -7.78
CA TRP A 154 6.03 15.63 -7.37
C TRP A 154 5.36 14.67 -6.38
N TYR A 155 4.35 15.16 -5.68
CA TYR A 155 3.65 14.37 -4.68
C TYR A 155 2.22 14.85 -4.51
N GLY A 156 1.29 13.92 -4.48
CA GLY A 156 -0.13 14.18 -4.24
C GLY A 156 -0.70 13.16 -3.25
N TYR A 157 -1.64 13.59 -2.44
CA TYR A 157 -2.34 12.73 -1.50
C TYR A 157 -3.79 13.13 -1.34
N ILE A 158 -4.63 12.19 -0.94
CA ILE A 158 -6.03 12.44 -0.60
C ILE A 158 -6.11 12.49 0.93
N ALA A 159 -6.31 13.69 1.47
CA ALA A 159 -6.56 13.87 2.89
C ALA A 159 -7.72 14.82 3.09
N PRO A 160 -8.92 14.32 3.43
CA PRO A 160 -10.08 15.16 3.71
C PRO A 160 -9.93 15.95 5.02
N ALA A 161 -9.05 15.52 5.90
CA ALA A 161 -8.73 16.20 7.15
C ALA A 161 -7.31 15.85 7.61
N VAL A 162 -6.68 16.77 8.34
CA VAL A 162 -5.44 16.48 9.07
C VAL A 162 -5.81 15.57 10.25
N GLN A 163 -5.44 14.30 10.16
CA GLN A 163 -5.55 13.39 11.28
C GLN A 163 -4.37 13.65 12.22
N GLN A 164 -4.66 14.04 13.45
CA GLN A 164 -3.62 14.15 14.47
C GLN A 164 -3.34 12.74 15.01
N ASP A 165 -2.11 12.30 14.85
CA ASP A 165 -1.65 11.10 15.53
C ASP A 165 -1.57 11.32 17.04
N ASN A 166 -1.58 10.22 17.81
CA ASN A 166 -1.41 10.27 19.25
C ASN A 166 -0.05 10.93 19.57
N GLU A 167 -0.04 11.84 20.56
CA GLU A 167 1.16 12.57 20.99
C GLU A 167 2.34 11.64 21.25
N LYS A 168 2.12 10.45 21.80
CA LYS A 168 3.18 9.46 22.05
C LYS A 168 3.77 8.84 20.77
N VAL A 169 3.03 8.85 19.67
CA VAL A 169 3.51 8.34 18.37
C VAL A 169 4.41 9.35 17.68
N VAL A 170 4.14 10.64 17.91
CA VAL A 170 4.86 11.76 17.26
C VAL A 170 5.86 12.45 18.19
N GLU A 171 5.98 11.97 19.44
CA GLU A 171 6.94 12.52 20.40
C GLU A 171 8.37 12.46 19.85
N GLY A 172 9.04 13.58 19.83
CA GLY A 172 10.40 13.71 19.30
C GLY A 172 10.50 13.93 17.79
N LEU A 173 9.44 13.73 16.99
CA LEU A 173 9.51 13.96 15.53
C LEU A 173 9.76 15.42 15.17
N SER A 174 9.38 16.36 16.03
CA SER A 174 9.64 17.81 15.81
C SER A 174 11.07 18.23 16.12
N GLU A 175 11.91 17.33 16.63
CA GLU A 175 13.31 17.60 16.99
C GLU A 175 14.28 17.23 15.84
N PHE A 176 13.74 16.66 14.74
CA PHE A 176 14.46 16.38 13.50
C PHE A 176 14.10 17.43 12.43
#